data_091d2770a821f392bf58df6329678dae
#
_entry.id   091d2770a821f392bf58df6329678dae
#
_cell.length_a   1.000
_cell.length_b   1.000
_cell.length_c   1.000
_cell.angle_alpha   90.00
_cell.angle_beta   90.00
_cell.angle_gamma   90.00
#
_symmetry.space_group_name_H-M   'P 1'
#
loop_
_entity.id
_entity.type
_entity.pdbx_description
1 polymer ?
#
loop_
_entity_poly.entity_id
_entity_poly.type
_entity_poly.pdbx_seq_one_letter_code
_entity_poly.pdbx_strand_id
1 'polypeptide(L)'
;MRPRIAQPTLGAAFIDPALAWLTRSGCHLATGRRLRALEFAGDRVTALEWSDGPERLGVEDSVILAVPAWAAKDLVPGLTVPTDHRAIVNGHFAFTAAASVPPMLGLLGGTAEWIFTHPDRISVTVSAADRLIERDRADLANTFWSDIRAALGIAASLPAWQVVKEKRATFAATPEQDALRPGQRTRWRNLFLAGDWVQNGLPATIEGALRTGDNAARLALGRPLWRTASLAACWSILRKVV
;
A
#
# COMPACT_ATOMS: atom_id res chain seq x y z
N MET A 1 -6.97 -23.83 -6.40
CA MET A 1 -7.32 -22.43 -6.10
C MET A 1 -7.28 -21.65 -7.40
N ARG A 2 -8.31 -20.82 -7.72
CA ARG A 2 -8.29 -19.97 -8.93
C ARG A 2 -7.88 -18.56 -8.52
N PRO A 3 -6.83 -17.98 -9.13
CA PRO A 3 -6.45 -16.60 -8.85
C PRO A 3 -7.57 -15.63 -9.26
N ARG A 4 -7.75 -14.55 -8.50
CA ARG A 4 -8.66 -13.46 -8.84
C ARG A 4 -7.81 -12.22 -9.13
N ILE A 5 -7.98 -11.64 -10.29
CA ILE A 5 -7.25 -10.46 -10.75
C ILE A 5 -8.23 -9.30 -10.77
N ALA A 6 -7.81 -8.16 -10.19
CA ALA A 6 -8.63 -6.95 -10.17
C ALA A 6 -8.83 -6.40 -11.59
N GLN A 7 -10.08 -6.14 -11.96
CA GLN A 7 -10.46 -5.61 -13.27
C GLN A 7 -11.31 -4.33 -13.10
N PRO A 8 -11.13 -3.32 -13.94
CA PRO A 8 -10.06 -3.14 -14.93
C PRO A 8 -8.71 -2.80 -14.29
N THR A 9 -8.70 -2.28 -13.06
CA THR A 9 -7.49 -1.90 -12.29
C THR A 9 -7.69 -2.16 -10.80
N LEU A 10 -6.60 -2.15 -10.02
CA LEU A 10 -6.66 -2.19 -8.56
C LEU A 10 -7.43 -0.98 -7.99
N GLY A 11 -7.24 0.21 -8.58
CA GLY A 11 -7.98 1.42 -8.20
C GLY A 11 -9.49 1.21 -8.33
N ALA A 12 -9.95 0.82 -9.50
CA ALA A 12 -11.37 0.59 -9.78
C ALA A 12 -11.99 -0.53 -8.93
N ALA A 13 -11.20 -1.55 -8.56
CA ALA A 13 -11.70 -2.68 -7.77
C ALA A 13 -11.75 -2.42 -6.26
N PHE A 14 -10.80 -1.65 -5.71
CA PHE A 14 -10.63 -1.46 -4.26
C PHE A 14 -10.81 -0.02 -3.79
N ILE A 15 -10.26 0.96 -4.53
CA ILE A 15 -10.20 2.33 -4.06
C ILE A 15 -11.47 3.10 -4.38
N ASP A 16 -11.89 3.13 -5.64
CA ASP A 16 -13.03 3.94 -6.08
C ASP A 16 -14.34 3.57 -5.36
N PRO A 17 -14.69 2.27 -5.19
CA PRO A 17 -15.87 1.88 -4.43
C PRO A 17 -15.78 2.26 -2.95
N ALA A 18 -14.58 2.17 -2.35
CA ALA A 18 -14.37 2.53 -0.95
C ALA A 18 -14.53 4.04 -0.75
N LEU A 19 -13.93 4.86 -1.60
CA LEU A 19 -14.07 6.32 -1.56
C LEU A 19 -15.52 6.75 -1.74
N ALA A 20 -16.21 6.17 -2.73
CA ALA A 20 -17.63 6.45 -2.97
C ALA A 20 -18.50 6.07 -1.76
N TRP A 21 -18.20 4.95 -1.10
CA TRP A 21 -18.92 4.53 0.10
C TRP A 21 -18.66 5.47 1.28
N LEU A 22 -17.40 5.84 1.53
CA LEU A 22 -17.01 6.78 2.59
C LEU A 22 -17.72 8.13 2.42
N THR A 23 -17.71 8.68 1.20
CA THR A 23 -18.39 9.94 0.89
C THR A 23 -19.89 9.86 1.17
N ARG A 24 -20.56 8.79 0.72
CA ARG A 24 -21.99 8.57 1.02
C ARG A 24 -22.29 8.40 2.51
N SER A 25 -21.30 7.91 3.27
CA SER A 25 -21.41 7.73 4.73
C SER A 25 -21.10 9.01 5.52
N GLY A 26 -20.88 10.14 4.84
CA GLY A 26 -20.59 11.44 5.47
C GLY A 26 -19.16 11.58 6.00
N CYS A 27 -18.22 10.72 5.57
CA CYS A 27 -16.82 10.85 5.94
C CYS A 27 -16.17 11.99 5.14
N HIS A 28 -15.44 12.85 5.83
CA HIS A 28 -14.64 13.89 5.17
C HIS A 28 -13.33 13.25 4.64
N LEU A 29 -13.12 13.37 3.34
CA LEU A 29 -11.91 12.92 2.66
C LEU A 29 -11.09 14.14 2.21
N ALA A 30 -9.87 14.25 2.69
CA ALA A 30 -8.93 15.29 2.29
C ALA A 30 -7.71 14.67 1.62
N THR A 31 -7.31 15.22 0.48
CA THR A 31 -6.10 14.86 -0.25
C THR A 31 -5.20 16.07 -0.38
N GLY A 32 -3.92 15.84 -0.75
CA GLY A 32 -2.97 16.95 -0.92
C GLY A 32 -2.47 17.56 0.41
N ARG A 33 -2.82 16.98 1.56
CA ARG A 33 -2.37 17.40 2.88
C ARG A 33 -1.31 16.45 3.39
N ARG A 34 -0.13 16.96 3.71
CA ARG A 34 0.95 16.16 4.28
C ARG A 34 0.98 16.31 5.81
N LEU A 35 0.91 15.20 6.54
CA LEU A 35 1.18 15.18 7.97
C LEU A 35 2.70 15.36 8.20
N ARG A 36 3.08 16.35 9.00
CA ARG A 36 4.47 16.71 9.30
C ARG A 36 4.91 16.24 10.67
N ALA A 37 4.00 16.32 11.66
CA ALA A 37 4.29 15.91 13.04
C ALA A 37 3.01 15.56 13.78
N LEU A 38 3.18 14.89 14.91
CA LEU A 38 2.16 14.67 15.93
C LEU A 38 2.58 15.40 17.20
N GLU A 39 1.66 16.15 17.81
CA GLU A 39 1.87 16.71 19.14
C GLU A 39 1.40 15.73 20.22
N PHE A 40 2.20 15.56 21.25
CA PHE A 40 1.92 14.63 22.34
C PHE A 40 1.84 15.39 23.67
N ALA A 41 0.88 15.03 24.51
CA ALA A 41 0.81 15.46 25.89
C ALA A 41 0.37 14.27 26.77
N GLY A 42 1.19 13.94 27.77
CA GLY A 42 0.97 12.77 28.62
C GLY A 42 0.88 11.47 27.80
N ASP A 43 -0.25 10.80 27.90
CA ASP A 43 -0.56 9.53 27.24
C ASP A 43 -1.38 9.67 25.95
N ARG A 44 -1.43 10.89 25.36
CA ARG A 44 -2.26 11.18 24.18
C ARG A 44 -1.54 11.98 23.09
N VAL A 45 -2.00 11.79 21.86
CA VAL A 45 -1.82 12.74 20.75
C VAL A 45 -2.87 13.84 20.91
N THR A 46 -2.44 15.11 20.84
CA THR A 46 -3.28 16.28 21.08
C THR A 46 -3.47 17.15 19.85
N ALA A 47 -2.58 17.05 18.86
CA ALA A 47 -2.74 17.70 17.56
C ALA A 47 -2.03 16.96 16.43
N LEU A 48 -2.49 17.21 15.22
CA LEU A 48 -1.89 16.79 13.95
C LEU A 48 -1.36 18.03 13.24
N GLU A 49 -0.07 18.05 12.96
CA GLU A 49 0.59 19.15 12.23
C GLU A 49 0.59 18.84 10.73
N TRP A 50 -0.35 19.43 10.02
CA TRP A 50 -0.46 19.28 8.57
C TRP A 50 0.36 20.34 7.82
N SER A 51 0.53 20.15 6.52
CA SER A 51 1.20 21.12 5.63
C SER A 51 0.50 22.49 5.56
N ASP A 52 -0.77 22.53 5.87
CA ASP A 52 -1.67 23.69 5.81
C ASP A 52 -2.10 24.21 7.19
N GLY A 53 -1.51 23.69 8.27
CA GLY A 53 -1.71 24.16 9.64
C GLY A 53 -2.11 23.05 10.61
N PRO A 54 -2.11 23.37 11.92
CA PRO A 54 -2.41 22.40 12.96
C PRO A 54 -3.91 22.07 13.04
N GLU A 55 -4.19 20.82 13.41
CA GLU A 55 -5.52 20.34 13.71
C GLU A 55 -5.55 19.76 15.12
N ARG A 56 -6.25 20.42 16.04
CA ARG A 56 -6.36 19.98 17.44
C ARG A 56 -7.33 18.82 17.60
N LEU A 57 -6.97 17.88 18.47
CA LEU A 57 -7.76 16.70 18.80
C LEU A 57 -8.53 16.90 20.10
N GLY A 58 -9.81 16.56 20.08
CA GLY A 58 -10.64 16.47 21.27
C GLY A 58 -10.37 15.20 22.09
N VAL A 59 -10.98 15.12 23.28
CA VAL A 59 -10.77 13.99 24.21
C VAL A 59 -11.25 12.65 23.67
N GLU A 60 -12.25 12.67 22.80
CA GLU A 60 -12.83 11.46 22.16
C GLU A 60 -12.17 11.12 20.82
N ASP A 61 -11.30 12.00 20.30
CA ASP A 61 -10.68 11.77 19.01
C ASP A 61 -9.58 10.69 19.11
N SER A 62 -9.56 9.80 18.13
CA SER A 62 -8.54 8.78 17.94
C SER A 62 -7.87 8.95 16.59
N VAL A 63 -6.59 8.61 16.51
CA VAL A 63 -5.77 8.65 15.31
C VAL A 63 -5.43 7.22 14.91
N ILE A 64 -5.69 6.88 13.65
CA ILE A 64 -5.16 5.66 13.02
C ILE A 64 -4.11 6.11 12.02
N LEU A 65 -2.85 5.84 12.32
CA LEU A 65 -1.72 6.18 11.47
C LEU A 65 -1.47 5.03 10.49
N ALA A 66 -1.86 5.24 9.23
CA ALA A 66 -1.80 4.22 8.16
C ALA A 66 -0.77 4.61 7.07
N VAL A 67 0.37 5.11 7.49
CA VAL A 67 1.48 5.53 6.63
C VAL A 67 2.54 4.42 6.51
N PRO A 68 3.48 4.47 5.54
CA PRO A 68 4.59 3.53 5.47
C PRO A 68 5.44 3.50 6.73
N ALA A 69 6.09 2.36 7.01
CA ALA A 69 6.89 2.13 8.22
C ALA A 69 7.90 3.25 8.52
N TRP A 70 8.64 3.69 7.51
CA TRP A 70 9.64 4.75 7.65
C TRP A 70 9.02 6.11 8.02
N ALA A 71 7.84 6.43 7.47
CA ALA A 71 7.14 7.67 7.83
C ALA A 71 6.56 7.60 9.26
N ALA A 72 6.02 6.45 9.67
CA ALA A 72 5.57 6.24 11.04
C ALA A 72 6.71 6.39 12.05
N LYS A 73 7.90 5.88 11.74
CA LYS A 73 9.10 6.03 12.57
C LYS A 73 9.48 7.49 12.80
N ASP A 74 9.37 8.32 11.76
CA ASP A 74 9.68 9.74 11.85
C ASP A 74 8.62 10.52 12.67
N LEU A 75 7.35 10.07 12.61
CA LEU A 75 6.24 10.73 13.29
C LEU A 75 6.04 10.31 14.75
N VAL A 76 6.44 9.08 15.12
CA VAL A 76 6.12 8.49 16.43
C VAL A 76 7.40 8.25 17.22
N PRO A 77 7.64 9.02 18.31
CA PRO A 77 8.87 8.91 19.09
C PRO A 77 9.09 7.51 19.69
N GLY A 78 10.26 6.92 19.41
CA GLY A 78 10.65 5.62 19.97
C GLY A 78 9.96 4.42 19.29
N LEU A 79 9.28 4.62 18.16
CA LEU A 79 8.67 3.51 17.43
C LEU A 79 9.73 2.68 16.72
N THR A 80 9.73 1.38 17.00
CA THR A 80 10.50 0.37 16.26
C THR A 80 9.70 -0.10 15.07
N VAL A 81 10.32 -0.17 13.88
CA VAL A 81 9.70 -0.60 12.62
C VAL A 81 10.71 -1.37 11.78
N PRO A 82 10.26 -2.20 10.82
CA PRO A 82 11.15 -2.77 9.82
C PRO A 82 11.93 -1.70 9.07
N THR A 83 13.22 -1.92 8.86
CA THR A 83 14.16 -0.95 8.27
C THR A 83 14.79 -1.43 6.97
N ASP A 84 14.85 -2.73 6.76
CA ASP A 84 15.30 -3.32 5.51
C ASP A 84 14.11 -3.50 4.56
N HIS A 85 14.24 -3.03 3.32
CA HIS A 85 13.17 -3.04 2.33
C HIS A 85 13.61 -3.75 1.06
N ARG A 86 12.64 -4.22 0.28
CA ARG A 86 12.83 -4.75 -1.05
C ARG A 86 12.16 -3.85 -2.06
N ALA A 87 12.87 -3.64 -3.16
CA ALA A 87 12.38 -2.83 -4.26
C ALA A 87 11.42 -3.62 -5.17
N ILE A 88 10.49 -2.91 -5.78
CA ILE A 88 9.69 -3.40 -6.91
C ILE A 88 9.93 -2.48 -8.10
N VAL A 89 10.13 -3.07 -9.28
CA VAL A 89 10.22 -2.33 -10.53
C VAL A 89 9.06 -2.74 -11.41
N ASN A 90 8.35 -1.74 -11.93
CA ASN A 90 7.25 -1.90 -12.87
C ASN A 90 7.59 -1.25 -14.20
N GLY A 91 7.24 -1.92 -15.31
CA GLY A 91 7.25 -1.36 -16.65
C GLY A 91 5.83 -1.33 -17.21
N HIS A 92 5.44 -0.22 -17.82
CA HIS A 92 4.14 -0.05 -18.48
C HIS A 92 4.39 0.31 -19.94
N PHE A 93 3.71 -0.38 -20.86
CA PHE A 93 3.89 -0.25 -22.29
C PHE A 93 2.52 -0.01 -22.95
N ALA A 94 2.37 1.08 -23.72
CA ALA A 94 1.16 1.43 -24.44
C ALA A 94 0.97 0.47 -25.64
N PHE A 95 0.46 -0.71 -25.37
CA PHE A 95 0.27 -1.77 -26.35
C PHE A 95 -0.93 -2.63 -25.98
N THR A 96 -1.85 -2.81 -26.92
CA THR A 96 -3.01 -3.71 -26.76
C THR A 96 -2.60 -5.13 -27.13
N ALA A 97 -2.63 -6.03 -26.15
CA ALA A 97 -2.38 -7.46 -26.41
C ALA A 97 -3.55 -8.11 -27.15
N ALA A 98 -3.27 -9.19 -27.89
CA ALA A 98 -4.33 -9.99 -28.51
C ALA A 98 -5.27 -10.58 -27.43
N ALA A 99 -6.56 -10.70 -27.75
CA ALA A 99 -7.58 -11.22 -26.83
C ALA A 99 -7.31 -12.66 -26.33
N SER A 100 -6.50 -13.41 -27.03
CA SER A 100 -6.07 -14.76 -26.64
C SER A 100 -5.01 -14.78 -25.55
N VAL A 101 -4.35 -13.63 -25.24
CA VAL A 101 -3.32 -13.54 -24.20
C VAL A 101 -3.99 -13.54 -22.84
N PRO A 102 -3.57 -14.40 -21.89
CA PRO A 102 -4.12 -14.39 -20.54
C PRO A 102 -3.90 -13.04 -19.84
N PRO A 103 -4.78 -12.63 -18.91
CA PRO A 103 -4.67 -11.37 -18.20
C PRO A 103 -3.45 -11.29 -17.28
N MET A 104 -2.83 -12.45 -16.98
CA MET A 104 -1.63 -12.55 -16.14
C MET A 104 -0.78 -13.73 -16.60
N LEU A 105 0.52 -13.51 -16.77
CA LEU A 105 1.52 -14.52 -17.07
C LEU A 105 2.72 -14.37 -16.13
N GLY A 106 3.20 -15.49 -15.60
CA GLY A 106 4.52 -15.60 -14.96
C GLY A 106 5.57 -16.00 -15.98
N LEU A 107 6.72 -15.35 -15.95
CA LEU A 107 7.86 -15.68 -16.81
C LEU A 107 8.96 -16.38 -16.02
N LEU A 108 9.59 -17.35 -16.65
CA LEU A 108 10.77 -18.04 -16.12
C LEU A 108 11.97 -17.70 -17.00
N GLY A 109 13.08 -17.31 -16.36
CA GLY A 109 14.36 -17.07 -17.04
C GLY A 109 14.50 -15.68 -17.69
N GLY A 110 13.49 -14.80 -17.63
CA GLY A 110 13.58 -13.40 -18.05
C GLY A 110 13.95 -12.44 -16.92
N THR A 111 14.11 -11.16 -17.25
CA THR A 111 14.19 -10.09 -16.25
C THR A 111 12.81 -9.73 -15.73
N ALA A 112 11.80 -9.71 -16.61
CA ALA A 112 10.39 -9.60 -16.25
C ALA A 112 9.92 -10.88 -15.54
N GLU A 113 9.25 -10.74 -14.40
CA GLU A 113 8.71 -11.90 -13.65
C GLU A 113 7.22 -12.12 -13.93
N TRP A 114 6.46 -11.03 -13.99
CA TRP A 114 5.03 -11.04 -14.22
C TRP A 114 4.66 -10.09 -15.34
N ILE A 115 3.83 -10.55 -16.25
CA ILE A 115 3.17 -9.73 -17.28
C ILE A 115 1.68 -9.66 -16.95
N PHE A 116 1.12 -8.45 -16.97
CA PHE A 116 -0.31 -8.18 -16.86
C PHE A 116 -0.79 -7.49 -18.14
N THR A 117 -1.85 -8.03 -18.75
CA THR A 117 -2.47 -7.40 -19.93
C THR A 117 -3.70 -6.63 -19.50
N HIS A 118 -3.78 -5.39 -19.96
CA HIS A 118 -4.93 -4.49 -19.78
C HIS A 118 -5.47 -4.11 -21.18
N PRO A 119 -6.66 -3.51 -21.26
CA PRO A 119 -7.24 -3.14 -22.56
C PRO A 119 -6.37 -2.22 -23.41
N ASP A 120 -5.57 -1.37 -22.78
CA ASP A 120 -4.78 -0.30 -23.39
C ASP A 120 -3.27 -0.45 -23.19
N ARG A 121 -2.82 -1.40 -22.38
CA ARG A 121 -1.40 -1.54 -22.05
C ARG A 121 -1.03 -2.95 -21.60
N ILE A 122 0.27 -3.23 -21.69
CA ILE A 122 0.91 -4.35 -21.01
C ILE A 122 1.74 -3.79 -19.86
N SER A 123 1.65 -4.41 -18.69
CA SER A 123 2.45 -4.06 -17.52
C SER A 123 3.33 -5.22 -17.10
N VAL A 124 4.55 -4.91 -16.66
CA VAL A 124 5.52 -5.85 -16.09
C VAL A 124 5.74 -5.50 -14.63
N THR A 125 5.86 -6.52 -13.79
CA THR A 125 6.28 -6.35 -12.39
C THR A 125 7.45 -7.29 -12.09
N VAL A 126 8.45 -6.76 -11.40
CA VAL A 126 9.60 -7.51 -10.87
C VAL A 126 9.69 -7.24 -9.38
N SER A 127 9.54 -8.29 -8.59
CA SER A 127 9.65 -8.25 -7.12
C SER A 127 11.11 -8.43 -6.68
N ALA A 128 11.44 -7.99 -5.44
CA ALA A 128 12.82 -8.02 -4.93
C ALA A 128 13.84 -7.52 -5.98
N ALA A 129 13.48 -6.41 -6.62
CA ALA A 129 14.18 -5.87 -7.78
C ALA A 129 15.36 -4.97 -7.41
N ASP A 130 15.98 -5.17 -6.23
CA ASP A 130 17.09 -4.36 -5.72
C ASP A 130 18.25 -4.28 -6.74
N ARG A 131 18.50 -5.38 -7.45
CA ARG A 131 19.52 -5.47 -8.53
C ARG A 131 19.22 -4.57 -9.75
N LEU A 132 17.98 -4.10 -9.90
CA LEU A 132 17.53 -3.31 -11.05
C LEU A 132 17.43 -1.82 -10.76
N ILE A 133 17.52 -1.42 -9.50
CA ILE A 133 17.22 -0.04 -9.06
C ILE A 133 18.17 0.97 -9.69
N GLU A 134 19.45 0.63 -9.85
CA GLU A 134 20.46 1.55 -10.41
C GLU A 134 20.55 1.48 -11.95
N ARG A 135 19.91 0.50 -12.61
CA ARG A 135 19.88 0.43 -14.09
C ARG A 135 19.09 1.61 -14.66
N ASP A 136 19.48 2.07 -15.83
CA ASP A 136 18.74 3.13 -16.55
C ASP A 136 17.31 2.70 -16.90
N ARG A 137 16.37 3.66 -16.93
CA ARG A 137 14.94 3.36 -17.22
C ARG A 137 14.72 2.92 -18.66
N ALA A 138 15.43 3.52 -19.62
CA ALA A 138 15.32 3.14 -21.03
C ALA A 138 15.91 1.74 -21.27
N ASP A 139 17.03 1.42 -20.61
CA ASP A 139 17.62 0.08 -20.64
C ASP A 139 16.65 -0.98 -20.06
N LEU A 140 16.02 -0.69 -18.93
CA LEU A 140 14.99 -1.57 -18.35
C LEU A 140 13.77 -1.71 -19.27
N ALA A 141 13.32 -0.62 -19.91
CA ALA A 141 12.20 -0.68 -20.84
C ALA A 141 12.51 -1.57 -22.04
N ASN A 142 13.69 -1.45 -22.62
CA ASN A 142 14.15 -2.32 -23.73
C ASN A 142 14.20 -3.79 -23.28
N THR A 143 14.78 -4.05 -22.09
CA THR A 143 14.88 -5.40 -21.53
C THR A 143 13.50 -6.02 -21.34
N PHE A 144 12.60 -5.31 -20.66
CA PHE A 144 11.22 -5.80 -20.41
C PHE A 144 10.43 -5.98 -21.70
N TRP A 145 10.61 -5.07 -22.67
CA TRP A 145 9.92 -5.20 -23.96
C TRP A 145 10.43 -6.41 -24.74
N SER A 146 11.74 -6.69 -24.66
CA SER A 146 12.31 -7.91 -25.24
C SER A 146 11.68 -9.18 -24.62
N ASP A 147 11.56 -9.23 -23.29
CA ASP A 147 10.93 -10.35 -22.58
C ASP A 147 9.44 -10.51 -22.97
N ILE A 148 8.70 -9.39 -23.06
CA ILE A 148 7.29 -9.38 -23.51
C ILE A 148 7.16 -9.93 -24.94
N ARG A 149 8.01 -9.44 -25.85
CA ARG A 149 8.01 -9.88 -27.25
C ARG A 149 8.26 -11.38 -27.38
N ALA A 150 9.25 -11.88 -26.66
CA ALA A 150 9.57 -13.30 -26.64
C ALA A 150 8.43 -14.15 -26.07
N ALA A 151 7.81 -13.71 -24.98
CA ALA A 151 6.73 -14.44 -24.31
C ALA A 151 5.42 -14.45 -25.09
N LEU A 152 5.10 -13.35 -25.78
CA LEU A 152 3.80 -13.15 -26.45
C LEU A 152 3.85 -13.26 -27.97
N GLY A 153 5.03 -13.51 -28.57
CA GLY A 153 5.19 -13.57 -30.02
C GLY A 153 4.96 -12.24 -30.73
N ILE A 154 5.25 -11.11 -30.08
CA ILE A 154 5.03 -9.76 -30.62
C ILE A 154 6.20 -9.33 -31.48
N ALA A 155 5.95 -8.91 -32.71
CA ALA A 155 6.97 -8.40 -33.63
C ALA A 155 7.17 -6.86 -33.56
N ALA A 156 6.29 -6.14 -32.84
CA ALA A 156 6.32 -4.68 -32.77
C ALA A 156 7.59 -4.13 -32.09
N SER A 157 8.02 -2.96 -32.53
CA SER A 157 9.07 -2.15 -31.86
C SER A 157 8.60 -1.69 -30.49
N LEU A 158 9.54 -1.18 -29.68
CA LEU A 158 9.23 -0.62 -28.35
C LEU A 158 8.20 0.52 -28.48
N PRO A 159 7.00 0.40 -27.85
CA PRO A 159 5.98 1.45 -27.87
C PRO A 159 6.31 2.55 -26.85
N ALA A 160 5.42 3.52 -26.67
CA ALA A 160 5.51 4.44 -25.54
C ALA A 160 5.49 3.67 -24.21
N TRP A 161 6.36 4.05 -23.28
CA TRP A 161 6.60 3.30 -22.06
C TRP A 161 6.82 4.20 -20.84
N GLN A 162 6.62 3.62 -19.66
CA GLN A 162 7.02 4.20 -18.38
C GLN A 162 7.61 3.11 -17.48
N VAL A 163 8.75 3.40 -16.84
CA VAL A 163 9.34 2.53 -15.80
C VAL A 163 9.27 3.23 -14.46
N VAL A 164 8.66 2.56 -13.49
CA VAL A 164 8.50 3.02 -12.10
C VAL A 164 9.35 2.14 -11.20
N LYS A 165 10.17 2.75 -10.36
CA LYS A 165 11.04 2.09 -9.40
C LYS A 165 10.62 2.48 -7.99
N GLU A 166 10.00 1.55 -7.25
CA GLU A 166 9.68 1.73 -5.84
C GLU A 166 10.78 1.09 -4.99
N LYS A 167 11.64 1.92 -4.41
CA LYS A 167 12.81 1.45 -3.64
C LYS A 167 12.44 0.82 -2.31
N ARG A 168 11.32 1.21 -1.71
CA ARG A 168 10.83 0.72 -0.41
C ARG A 168 9.43 0.14 -0.56
N ALA A 169 9.28 -0.79 -1.50
CA ALA A 169 7.97 -1.34 -1.84
C ALA A 169 7.41 -2.25 -0.74
N THR A 170 8.26 -3.09 -0.16
CA THR A 170 7.90 -3.98 0.95
C THR A 170 9.04 -4.02 1.96
N PHE A 171 8.74 -4.33 3.23
CA PHE A 171 9.81 -4.72 4.15
C PHE A 171 10.35 -6.11 3.76
N ALA A 172 11.62 -6.38 4.06
CA ALA A 172 12.22 -7.67 3.79
C ALA A 172 11.58 -8.74 4.69
N ALA A 173 11.07 -9.81 4.08
CA ALA A 173 10.43 -10.90 4.81
C ALA A 173 11.47 -11.83 5.46
N THR A 174 12.25 -11.30 6.42
CA THR A 174 13.21 -12.05 7.23
C THR A 174 12.77 -12.09 8.68
N PRO A 175 13.20 -13.10 9.48
CA PRO A 175 12.87 -13.17 10.90
C PRO A 175 13.26 -11.91 11.68
N GLU A 176 14.39 -11.30 11.35
CA GLU A 176 14.90 -10.08 11.99
C GLU A 176 13.97 -8.90 11.73
N GLN A 177 13.48 -8.73 10.50
CA GLN A 177 12.56 -7.66 10.15
C GLN A 177 11.14 -7.93 10.67
N ASP A 178 10.70 -9.18 10.71
CA ASP A 178 9.42 -9.53 11.31
C ASP A 178 9.39 -9.23 12.82
N ALA A 179 10.49 -9.45 13.52
CA ALA A 179 10.63 -9.12 14.95
C ALA A 179 10.57 -7.61 15.25
N LEU A 180 10.83 -6.75 14.26
CA LEU A 180 10.75 -5.28 14.39
C LEU A 180 9.34 -4.73 14.15
N ARG A 181 8.38 -5.57 13.74
CA ARG A 181 7.01 -5.13 13.44
C ARG A 181 6.25 -4.82 14.73
N PRO A 182 5.75 -3.59 14.92
CA PRO A 182 4.99 -3.24 16.11
C PRO A 182 3.56 -3.81 16.04
N GLY A 183 2.92 -3.93 17.20
CA GLY A 183 1.48 -4.14 17.27
C GLY A 183 0.69 -2.89 16.86
N GLN A 184 -0.63 -3.02 16.73
CA GLN A 184 -1.53 -1.91 16.38
C GLN A 184 -1.67 -0.87 17.50
N ARG A 185 -1.55 -1.26 18.77
CA ARG A 185 -1.59 -0.35 19.92
C ARG A 185 -0.24 0.31 20.13
N THR A 186 -0.26 1.62 20.37
CA THR A 186 0.92 2.35 20.82
C THR A 186 0.85 2.59 22.33
N ARG A 187 1.85 3.26 22.89
CA ARG A 187 1.83 3.73 24.29
C ARG A 187 0.81 4.86 24.52
N TRP A 188 0.38 5.54 23.46
CA TRP A 188 -0.64 6.59 23.54
C TRP A 188 -2.01 6.00 23.32
N ARG A 189 -2.93 6.25 24.24
CA ARG A 189 -4.24 5.61 24.29
C ARG A 189 -5.14 5.90 23.09
N ASN A 190 -4.88 6.99 22.37
CA ASN A 190 -5.66 7.39 21.18
C ASN A 190 -4.88 7.32 19.86
N LEU A 191 -3.71 6.63 19.82
CA LEU A 191 -2.93 6.42 18.61
C LEU A 191 -2.80 4.94 18.30
N PHE A 192 -3.26 4.57 17.12
CA PHE A 192 -3.24 3.20 16.60
C PHE A 192 -2.49 3.15 15.27
N LEU A 193 -1.84 2.02 14.98
CA LEU A 193 -1.07 1.80 13.76
C LEU A 193 -1.83 0.85 12.84
N ALA A 194 -1.78 1.14 11.53
CA ALA A 194 -2.25 0.26 10.48
C ALA A 194 -1.25 0.24 9.31
N GLY A 195 -1.25 -0.84 8.55
CA GLY A 195 -0.36 -1.03 7.41
C GLY A 195 0.12 -2.48 7.33
N ASP A 196 0.62 -2.86 6.18
CA ASP A 196 1.15 -4.20 5.92
C ASP A 196 2.39 -4.54 6.78
N TRP A 197 3.12 -3.51 7.23
CA TRP A 197 4.30 -3.60 8.09
C TRP A 197 3.98 -3.74 9.59
N VAL A 198 2.73 -3.52 10.00
CA VAL A 198 2.25 -3.75 11.38
C VAL A 198 2.02 -5.25 11.58
N GLN A 199 2.33 -5.78 12.77
CA GLN A 199 2.28 -7.22 13.05
C GLN A 199 0.87 -7.80 12.83
N ASN A 200 0.77 -8.80 11.94
CA ASN A 200 -0.48 -9.45 11.55
C ASN A 200 -0.31 -10.92 11.12
N GLY A 201 0.92 -11.46 11.17
CA GLY A 201 1.24 -12.83 10.77
C GLY A 201 1.31 -13.06 9.25
N LEU A 202 1.16 -12.00 8.43
CA LEU A 202 1.27 -12.08 6.97
C LEU A 202 2.50 -11.29 6.48
N PRO A 203 3.08 -11.64 5.33
CA PRO A 203 4.06 -10.79 4.67
C PRO A 203 3.42 -9.47 4.23
N ALA A 204 4.22 -8.56 3.64
CA ALA A 204 3.74 -7.30 3.11
C ALA A 204 2.73 -7.54 1.98
N THR A 205 1.45 -7.35 2.27
CA THR A 205 0.32 -7.63 1.38
C THR A 205 -0.84 -6.65 1.60
N ILE A 206 -1.67 -6.46 0.58
CA ILE A 206 -2.93 -5.72 0.70
C ILE A 206 -3.82 -6.33 1.79
N GLU A 207 -3.91 -7.65 1.87
CA GLU A 207 -4.67 -8.35 2.92
C GLU A 207 -4.15 -8.02 4.33
N GLY A 208 -2.82 -8.00 4.51
CA GLY A 208 -2.20 -7.60 5.79
C GLY A 208 -2.56 -6.18 6.19
N ALA A 209 -2.51 -5.24 5.24
CA ALA A 209 -2.90 -3.85 5.46
C ALA A 209 -4.39 -3.72 5.84
N LEU A 210 -5.28 -4.42 5.14
CA LEU A 210 -6.73 -4.42 5.42
C LEU A 210 -7.03 -4.96 6.82
N ARG A 211 -6.40 -6.08 7.21
CA ARG A 211 -6.60 -6.67 8.55
C ARG A 211 -6.12 -5.74 9.65
N THR A 212 -4.97 -5.12 9.50
CA THR A 212 -4.48 -4.17 10.50
C THR A 212 -5.34 -2.92 10.57
N GLY A 213 -5.88 -2.45 9.45
CA GLY A 213 -6.83 -1.34 9.39
C GLY A 213 -8.13 -1.65 10.14
N ASP A 214 -8.76 -2.82 9.89
CA ASP A 214 -9.96 -3.25 10.62
C ASP A 214 -9.70 -3.38 12.12
N ASN A 215 -8.58 -4.00 12.50
CA ASN A 215 -8.20 -4.13 13.91
C ASN A 215 -7.93 -2.77 14.58
N ALA A 216 -7.21 -1.86 13.92
CA ALA A 216 -6.96 -0.52 14.46
C ALA A 216 -8.27 0.26 14.66
N ALA A 217 -9.21 0.15 13.70
CA ALA A 217 -10.53 0.76 13.83
C ALA A 217 -11.33 0.19 15.02
N ARG A 218 -11.32 -1.13 15.21
CA ARG A 218 -11.96 -1.78 16.37
C ARG A 218 -11.37 -1.32 17.70
N LEU A 219 -10.03 -1.22 17.76
CA LEU A 219 -9.33 -0.75 18.95
C LEU A 219 -9.67 0.71 19.26
N ALA A 220 -9.71 1.58 18.26
CA ALA A 220 -10.09 2.98 18.41
C ALA A 220 -11.55 3.14 18.92
N LEU A 221 -12.42 2.20 18.57
CA LEU A 221 -13.83 2.15 19.01
C LEU A 221 -14.05 1.44 20.36
N GLY A 222 -12.99 0.96 21.01
CA GLY A 222 -13.10 0.17 22.23
C GLY A 222 -13.81 -1.17 22.05
N ARG A 223 -13.83 -1.73 20.82
CA ARG A 223 -14.53 -2.99 20.50
C ARG A 223 -13.57 -4.18 20.51
N PRO A 224 -14.00 -5.38 20.91
CA PRO A 224 -13.16 -6.58 20.85
C PRO A 224 -12.86 -6.99 19.41
N LEU A 225 -11.64 -7.53 19.18
CA LEU A 225 -11.06 -7.84 17.87
C LEU A 225 -11.83 -8.91 17.05
N TRP A 226 -12.78 -9.64 17.62
CA TRP A 226 -13.37 -10.88 17.07
C TRP A 226 -14.91 -10.89 16.89
N ARG A 227 -15.58 -9.75 17.01
CA ARG A 227 -17.01 -9.67 16.68
C ARG A 227 -17.21 -9.02 15.33
N THR A 228 -17.77 -9.76 14.37
CA THR A 228 -18.35 -9.21 13.14
C THR A 228 -19.51 -8.29 13.48
N ALA A 229 -19.23 -7.03 13.73
CA ALA A 229 -20.28 -6.01 13.85
C ALA A 229 -20.46 -5.36 12.48
N SER A 230 -21.71 -5.11 12.11
CA SER A 230 -22.06 -4.34 10.91
C SER A 230 -21.26 -3.04 10.87
N LEU A 231 -20.54 -2.80 9.80
CA LEU A 231 -19.71 -1.61 9.56
C LEU A 231 -20.51 -0.29 9.69
N ALA A 232 -21.82 -0.33 9.49
CA ALA A 232 -22.69 0.85 9.56
C ALA A 232 -22.71 1.58 10.92
N ALA A 233 -22.43 0.86 12.03
CA ALA A 233 -22.40 1.46 13.36
C ALA A 233 -21.03 2.03 13.76
N CYS A 234 -20.02 1.90 12.91
CA CYS A 234 -18.62 2.24 13.21
C CYS A 234 -18.24 3.71 12.96
N TRP A 235 -19.01 4.41 12.14
CA TRP A 235 -18.54 5.63 11.47
C TRP A 235 -18.83 6.94 12.21
N SER A 236 -19.69 6.93 13.21
CA SER A 236 -19.96 8.15 13.99
C SER A 236 -18.81 8.55 14.93
N ILE A 237 -17.84 7.67 15.17
CA ILE A 237 -16.79 7.84 16.19
C ILE A 237 -15.38 7.94 15.58
N LEU A 238 -15.14 7.33 14.40
CA LEU A 238 -13.83 7.45 13.72
C LEU A 238 -13.78 8.75 12.93
N ARG A 239 -13.21 9.79 13.51
CA ARG A 239 -13.13 11.10 12.86
C ARG A 239 -11.86 11.29 12.05
N LYS A 240 -10.79 10.47 12.25
CA LYS A 240 -9.49 10.72 11.60
C LYS A 240 -8.71 9.43 11.34
N VAL A 241 -8.50 9.14 10.06
CA VAL A 241 -7.53 8.15 9.55
C VAL A 241 -6.46 8.91 8.78
N VAL A 242 -5.20 8.70 9.12
CA VAL A 242 -4.02 9.35 8.54
C VAL A 242 -3.13 8.33 7.86
#